data_bd620d2c52a137b9fdfe7b0667823c01
#
_entry.id   bd620d2c52a137b9fdfe7b0667823c01
#
_cell.length_a   1.000
_cell.length_b   1.000
_cell.length_c   1.000
_cell.angle_alpha   90.00
_cell.angle_beta   90.00
_cell.angle_gamma   90.00
#
_symmetry.space_group_name_H-M   'P 1'
#
loop_
_entity.id
_entity.type
_entity.pdbx_description
1 polymer ?
#
loop_
_entity_poly.entity_id
_entity_poly.type
_entity_poly.pdbx_seq_one_letter_code
_entity_poly.pdbx_strand_id
1 'polypeptide(L)'
;MSFGLRNAAQTFQRFMDEILKDLVFCFPYIDDILVFSRSPQEHDQHLHTLFTQLKIFGILLNPSKFVFLVPEISFLRYKISSVASQSLPDRVADFQACPPLQTVSQLRRFLGMLNFYRRFLPHAASNQSPLHEVLSDPKVKGSHPVTWTDTLITAFNECKASLSQAALLAHPDPTAPFALVTDASTIAMGAVLQQRVQDNWQPSPFSPGS
;
A
#
# COMPACT_ATOMS: atom_id res chain seq x y z
N MET A 1 21.76 -14.79 7.62
CA MET A 1 21.94 -13.59 8.47
C MET A 1 21.61 -13.93 9.91
N SER A 2 22.34 -13.32 10.86
CA SER A 2 22.02 -13.49 12.28
C SER A 2 20.72 -12.76 12.61
N PHE A 3 19.85 -13.39 13.40
CA PHE A 3 18.64 -12.76 13.93
C PHE A 3 18.99 -11.59 14.86
N GLY A 4 18.19 -10.54 14.85
CA GLY A 4 18.34 -9.39 15.74
C GLY A 4 19.18 -8.22 15.19
N LEU A 5 19.73 -8.31 13.99
CA LEU A 5 20.37 -7.17 13.35
C LEU A 5 19.31 -6.17 12.87
N ARG A 6 19.51 -4.89 13.21
CA ARG A 6 18.54 -3.80 12.90
C ARG A 6 18.27 -3.63 11.40
N ASN A 7 19.25 -3.95 10.56
CA ASN A 7 19.17 -3.82 9.10
C ASN A 7 19.00 -5.16 8.35
N ALA A 8 18.75 -6.27 9.06
CA ALA A 8 18.65 -7.60 8.46
C ALA A 8 17.62 -7.66 7.34
N ALA A 9 16.41 -7.14 7.57
CA ALA A 9 15.33 -7.13 6.57
C ALA A 9 15.72 -6.33 5.31
N GLN A 10 16.34 -5.16 5.47
CA GLN A 10 16.77 -4.33 4.33
C GLN A 10 17.87 -5.01 3.51
N THR A 11 18.81 -5.67 4.19
CA THR A 11 19.91 -6.37 3.51
C THR A 11 19.40 -7.60 2.78
N PHE A 12 18.43 -8.32 3.37
CA PHE A 12 17.79 -9.45 2.70
C PHE A 12 16.96 -9.01 1.51
N GLN A 13 16.21 -7.91 1.63
CA GLN A 13 15.47 -7.35 0.50
C GLN A 13 16.39 -7.00 -0.66
N ARG A 14 17.50 -6.29 -0.41
CA ARG A 14 18.48 -5.97 -1.47
C ARG A 14 19.05 -7.21 -2.15
N PHE A 15 19.31 -8.26 -1.37
CA PHE A 15 19.77 -9.53 -1.92
C PHE A 15 18.69 -10.16 -2.81
N MET A 16 17.42 -10.18 -2.38
CA MET A 16 16.31 -10.68 -3.19
C MET A 16 16.10 -9.86 -4.46
N ASP A 17 16.19 -8.53 -4.35
CA ASP A 17 16.09 -7.62 -5.50
C ASP A 17 17.21 -7.89 -6.53
N GLU A 18 18.45 -8.16 -6.07
CA GLU A 18 19.58 -8.46 -6.96
C GLU A 18 19.43 -9.79 -7.67
N ILE A 19 19.03 -10.85 -6.96
CA ILE A 19 18.92 -12.20 -7.56
C ILE A 19 17.71 -12.36 -8.46
N LEU A 20 16.66 -11.54 -8.29
CA LEU A 20 15.41 -11.62 -9.06
C LEU A 20 15.21 -10.44 -10.01
N LYS A 21 16.17 -9.55 -10.17
CA LYS A 21 16.07 -8.31 -10.97
C LYS A 21 15.65 -8.53 -12.42
N ASP A 22 16.05 -9.65 -13.01
CA ASP A 22 15.76 -9.95 -14.41
C ASP A 22 14.42 -10.70 -14.60
N LEU A 23 13.74 -11.04 -13.51
CA LEU A 23 12.46 -11.74 -13.51
C LEU A 23 11.30 -10.75 -13.38
N VAL A 24 10.92 -10.12 -14.49
CA VAL A 24 9.89 -9.07 -14.56
C VAL A 24 8.48 -9.54 -14.15
N PHE A 25 8.26 -10.82 -14.04
CA PHE A 25 6.99 -11.46 -13.69
C PHE A 25 6.84 -11.75 -12.20
N CYS A 26 7.80 -11.35 -11.36
CA CYS A 26 7.70 -11.53 -9.92
C CYS A 26 8.06 -10.25 -9.15
N PHE A 27 7.50 -10.15 -7.96
CA PHE A 27 7.75 -9.06 -7.03
C PHE A 27 8.16 -9.64 -5.67
N PRO A 28 9.45 -9.58 -5.30
CA PRO A 28 9.92 -10.03 -4.01
C PRO A 28 9.69 -8.95 -2.93
N TYR A 29 9.26 -9.39 -1.76
CA TYR A 29 9.18 -8.55 -0.58
C TYR A 29 9.56 -9.34 0.66
N ILE A 30 10.79 -9.14 1.12
CA ILE A 30 11.42 -9.89 2.23
C ILE A 30 11.30 -11.40 1.95
N ASP A 31 10.49 -12.13 2.69
CA ASP A 31 10.28 -13.58 2.59
C ASP A 31 9.09 -13.98 1.70
N ASP A 32 8.31 -13.02 1.22
CA ASP A 32 7.18 -13.25 0.32
C ASP A 32 7.54 -12.91 -1.13
N ILE A 33 7.12 -13.72 -2.09
CA ILE A 33 7.28 -13.47 -3.53
C ILE A 33 5.93 -13.59 -4.21
N LEU A 34 5.46 -12.50 -4.83
CA LEU A 34 4.29 -12.52 -5.68
C LEU A 34 4.71 -12.84 -7.12
N VAL A 35 4.08 -13.84 -7.73
CA VAL A 35 4.28 -14.21 -9.14
C VAL A 35 3.00 -13.95 -9.92
N PHE A 36 3.10 -13.28 -11.05
CA PHE A 36 1.96 -12.98 -11.90
C PHE A 36 2.21 -13.47 -13.33
N SER A 37 1.15 -13.97 -13.96
CA SER A 37 1.21 -14.59 -15.29
C SER A 37 -0.13 -14.43 -15.98
N ARG A 38 -0.13 -14.44 -17.30
CA ARG A 38 -1.34 -14.26 -18.12
C ARG A 38 -2.12 -15.56 -18.35
N SER A 39 -1.44 -16.70 -18.20
CA SER A 39 -2.04 -18.02 -18.37
C SER A 39 -1.43 -19.05 -17.42
N PRO A 40 -2.12 -20.17 -17.15
CA PRO A 40 -1.56 -21.26 -16.35
C PRO A 40 -0.25 -21.83 -16.91
N GLN A 41 -0.13 -21.93 -18.23
CA GLN A 41 1.08 -22.44 -18.88
C GLN A 41 2.27 -21.49 -18.69
N GLU A 42 2.04 -20.20 -18.86
CA GLU A 42 3.05 -19.17 -18.59
C GLU A 42 3.43 -19.18 -17.10
N HIS A 43 2.45 -19.38 -16.20
CA HIS A 43 2.69 -19.46 -14.77
C HIS A 43 3.64 -20.61 -14.40
N ASP A 44 3.45 -21.77 -14.98
CA ASP A 44 4.33 -22.93 -14.77
C ASP A 44 5.77 -22.63 -15.22
N GLN A 45 5.95 -21.98 -16.36
CA GLN A 45 7.25 -21.55 -16.86
C GLN A 45 7.91 -20.52 -15.93
N HIS A 46 7.15 -19.53 -15.46
CA HIS A 46 7.61 -18.53 -14.53
C HIS A 46 8.06 -19.15 -13.19
N LEU A 47 7.27 -20.07 -12.65
CA LEU A 47 7.61 -20.80 -11.42
C LEU A 47 8.88 -21.63 -11.60
N HIS A 48 9.02 -22.34 -12.71
CA HIS A 48 10.22 -23.12 -13.00
C HIS A 48 11.46 -22.22 -13.05
N THR A 49 11.37 -21.09 -13.73
CA THR A 49 12.45 -20.10 -13.82
C THR A 49 12.80 -19.52 -12.46
N LEU A 50 11.80 -19.10 -11.68
CA LEU A 50 11.97 -18.58 -10.35
C LEU A 50 12.64 -19.58 -9.41
N PHE A 51 12.14 -20.83 -9.38
CA PHE A 51 12.70 -21.87 -8.49
C PHE A 51 14.12 -22.26 -8.90
N THR A 52 14.43 -22.24 -10.19
CA THR A 52 15.79 -22.47 -10.66
C THR A 52 16.73 -21.37 -10.18
N GLN A 53 16.30 -20.11 -10.28
CA GLN A 53 17.09 -18.98 -9.81
C GLN A 53 17.31 -19.04 -8.30
N LEU A 54 16.27 -19.26 -7.52
CA LEU A 54 16.38 -19.36 -6.05
C LEU A 54 17.29 -20.53 -5.63
N LYS A 55 17.23 -21.66 -6.34
CA LYS A 55 18.10 -22.82 -6.11
C LYS A 55 19.58 -22.48 -6.36
N ILE A 56 19.90 -21.75 -7.43
CA ILE A 56 21.28 -21.32 -7.74
C ILE A 56 21.86 -20.52 -6.58
N PHE A 57 21.07 -19.66 -5.94
CA PHE A 57 21.49 -18.84 -4.81
C PHE A 57 21.30 -19.52 -3.44
N GLY A 58 20.92 -20.80 -3.41
CA GLY A 58 20.80 -21.57 -2.16
C GLY A 58 19.64 -21.13 -1.25
N ILE A 59 18.60 -20.50 -1.82
CA ILE A 59 17.41 -20.09 -1.06
C ILE A 59 16.56 -21.31 -0.78
N LEU A 60 16.28 -21.57 0.50
CA LEU A 60 15.39 -22.64 0.93
C LEU A 60 13.96 -22.12 1.00
N LEU A 61 13.05 -22.88 0.38
CA LEU A 61 11.64 -22.57 0.32
C LEU A 61 10.84 -23.48 1.26
N ASN A 62 9.74 -22.97 1.79
CA ASN A 62 8.80 -23.76 2.57
C ASN A 62 7.51 -24.02 1.76
N PRO A 63 7.37 -25.21 1.15
CA PRO A 63 6.23 -25.52 0.29
C PRO A 63 4.85 -25.42 0.99
N SER A 64 4.81 -25.61 2.30
CA SER A 64 3.54 -25.55 3.06
C SER A 64 2.91 -24.16 3.10
N LYS A 65 3.67 -23.12 2.75
CA LYS A 65 3.19 -21.72 2.69
C LYS A 65 2.81 -21.28 1.28
N PHE A 66 2.98 -22.12 0.28
CA PHE A 66 2.71 -21.74 -1.09
C PHE A 66 1.21 -21.70 -1.39
N VAL A 67 0.83 -20.66 -2.12
CA VAL A 67 -0.50 -20.50 -2.68
C VAL A 67 -0.34 -20.28 -4.18
N PHE A 68 -0.90 -21.20 -4.99
CA PHE A 68 -0.75 -21.19 -6.44
C PHE A 68 -2.09 -21.06 -7.15
N LEU A 69 -2.06 -20.48 -8.35
CA LEU A 69 -3.17 -20.46 -9.31
C LEU A 69 -4.49 -19.95 -8.72
N VAL A 70 -4.42 -18.96 -7.84
CA VAL A 70 -5.60 -18.32 -7.29
C VAL A 70 -5.94 -17.06 -8.09
N PRO A 71 -7.23 -16.77 -8.35
CA PRO A 71 -7.64 -15.56 -9.05
C PRO A 71 -7.43 -14.28 -8.25
N GLU A 72 -7.35 -14.43 -6.92
CA GLU A 72 -7.15 -13.34 -5.96
C GLU A 72 -6.25 -13.79 -4.83
N ILE A 73 -5.36 -12.93 -4.38
CA ILE A 73 -4.45 -13.19 -3.27
C ILE A 73 -4.33 -11.99 -2.35
N SER A 74 -4.19 -12.25 -1.05
CA SER A 74 -3.80 -11.22 -0.08
C SER A 74 -2.28 -11.13 -0.02
N PHE A 75 -1.73 -9.98 -0.44
CA PHE A 75 -0.30 -9.72 -0.43
C PHE A 75 -0.04 -8.31 0.13
N LEU A 76 0.86 -8.18 1.10
CA LEU A 76 1.21 -6.91 1.75
C LEU A 76 0.00 -6.08 2.22
N ARG A 77 -1.02 -6.74 2.75
CA ARG A 77 -2.28 -6.12 3.20
C ARG A 77 -3.17 -5.58 2.08
N TYR A 78 -2.90 -5.95 0.85
CA TYR A 78 -3.76 -5.67 -0.30
C TYR A 78 -4.38 -6.95 -0.81
N LYS A 79 -5.59 -6.85 -1.30
CA LYS A 79 -6.23 -7.87 -2.10
C LYS A 79 -5.87 -7.60 -3.56
N ILE A 80 -5.12 -8.51 -4.16
CA ILE A 80 -4.65 -8.39 -5.54
C ILE A 80 -5.43 -9.39 -6.38
N SER A 81 -5.97 -8.92 -7.49
CA SER A 81 -6.66 -9.73 -8.50
C SER A 81 -6.10 -9.40 -9.90
N SER A 82 -6.58 -10.10 -10.93
CA SER A 82 -6.21 -9.80 -12.32
C SER A 82 -6.69 -8.41 -12.81
N VAL A 83 -7.66 -7.82 -12.14
CA VAL A 83 -8.29 -6.55 -12.55
C VAL A 83 -7.71 -5.36 -11.82
N ALA A 84 -7.54 -5.48 -10.50
CA ALA A 84 -7.15 -4.36 -9.65
C ALA A 84 -6.56 -4.82 -8.32
N SER A 85 -5.92 -3.89 -7.62
CA SER A 85 -5.56 -4.03 -6.21
C SER A 85 -6.42 -3.13 -5.32
N GLN A 86 -6.81 -3.62 -4.16
CA GLN A 86 -7.65 -2.91 -3.20
C GLN A 86 -7.20 -3.19 -1.76
N SER A 87 -7.61 -2.32 -0.83
CA SER A 87 -7.42 -2.58 0.60
C SER A 87 -8.23 -3.80 1.06
N LEU A 88 -7.72 -4.54 2.06
CA LEU A 88 -8.45 -5.69 2.62
C LEU A 88 -9.73 -5.23 3.33
N PRO A 89 -10.89 -5.85 3.07
CA PRO A 89 -12.17 -5.49 3.70
C PRO A 89 -12.15 -5.48 5.23
N ASP A 90 -11.48 -6.46 5.84
CA ASP A 90 -11.37 -6.57 7.30
C ASP A 90 -10.70 -5.33 7.92
N ARG A 91 -9.72 -4.76 7.23
CA ARG A 91 -9.03 -3.54 7.67
C ARG A 91 -9.91 -2.31 7.56
N VAL A 92 -10.75 -2.25 6.53
CA VAL A 92 -11.74 -1.18 6.39
C VAL A 92 -12.72 -1.22 7.56
N ALA A 93 -13.19 -2.41 7.95
CA ALA A 93 -14.07 -2.60 9.11
C ALA A 93 -13.40 -2.17 10.43
N ASP A 94 -12.12 -2.54 10.65
CA ASP A 94 -11.34 -2.12 11.82
C ASP A 94 -11.26 -0.58 11.93
N PHE A 95 -11.04 0.12 10.80
CA PHE A 95 -11.03 1.57 10.77
C PHE A 95 -12.39 2.19 11.08
N GLN A 96 -13.45 1.63 10.51
CA GLN A 96 -14.82 2.11 10.75
C GLN A 96 -15.22 1.95 12.21
N ALA A 97 -14.83 0.84 12.84
CA ALA A 97 -15.09 0.56 14.24
C ALA A 97 -14.19 1.33 15.22
N CYS A 98 -13.17 2.06 14.71
CA CYS A 98 -12.24 2.79 15.57
C CYS A 98 -12.98 3.82 16.43
N PRO A 99 -12.89 3.74 17.78
CA PRO A 99 -13.52 4.71 18.67
C PRO A 99 -12.78 6.05 18.63
N PRO A 100 -13.38 7.14 19.15
CA PRO A 100 -12.68 8.40 19.31
C PRO A 100 -11.38 8.24 20.10
N LEU A 101 -10.31 8.80 19.57
CA LEU A 101 -8.97 8.62 20.10
C LEU A 101 -8.77 9.54 21.31
N GLN A 102 -8.18 9.01 22.38
CA GLN A 102 -8.01 9.75 23.63
C GLN A 102 -6.70 10.54 23.66
N THR A 103 -5.64 10.06 23.01
CA THR A 103 -4.31 10.64 23.09
C THR A 103 -3.72 10.97 21.72
N VAL A 104 -2.81 11.93 21.69
CA VAL A 104 -2.03 12.32 20.51
C VAL A 104 -1.24 11.12 19.93
N SER A 105 -0.75 10.23 20.78
CA SER A 105 -0.07 8.99 20.31
C SER A 105 -1.01 8.09 19.52
N GLN A 106 -2.26 7.95 19.98
CA GLN A 106 -3.28 7.18 19.25
C GLN A 106 -3.63 7.87 17.91
N LEU A 107 -3.74 9.22 17.91
CA LEU A 107 -3.98 9.98 16.70
C LEU A 107 -2.84 9.81 15.66
N ARG A 108 -1.58 9.89 16.10
CA ARG A 108 -0.42 9.62 15.22
C ARG A 108 -0.46 8.21 14.62
N ARG A 109 -0.81 7.22 15.46
CA ARG A 109 -0.94 5.83 15.00
C ARG A 109 -2.07 5.67 13.98
N PHE A 110 -3.22 6.30 14.22
CA PHE A 110 -4.36 6.29 13.29
C PHE A 110 -3.97 6.89 11.94
N LEU A 111 -3.39 8.10 11.94
CA LEU A 111 -2.94 8.76 10.72
C LEU A 111 -1.84 7.96 9.99
N GLY A 112 -0.91 7.36 10.72
CA GLY A 112 0.10 6.47 10.14
C GLY A 112 -0.50 5.24 9.46
N MET A 113 -1.53 4.64 10.05
CA MET A 113 -2.26 3.53 9.43
C MET A 113 -3.06 4.00 8.20
N LEU A 114 -3.71 5.17 8.28
CA LEU A 114 -4.48 5.73 7.18
C LEU A 114 -3.56 6.09 5.98
N ASN A 115 -2.38 6.64 6.25
CA ASN A 115 -1.39 6.98 5.23
C ASN A 115 -0.88 5.76 4.44
N PHE A 116 -0.90 4.57 5.04
CA PHE A 116 -0.59 3.34 4.31
C PHE A 116 -1.55 3.11 3.13
N TYR A 117 -2.82 3.53 3.29
CA TYR A 117 -3.87 3.42 2.27
C TYR A 117 -4.09 4.72 1.48
N ARG A 118 -3.24 5.74 1.67
CA ARG A 118 -3.42 7.09 1.10
C ARG A 118 -3.69 7.09 -0.40
N ARG A 119 -3.02 6.20 -1.14
CA ARG A 119 -3.17 6.08 -2.60
C ARG A 119 -4.58 5.69 -3.06
N PHE A 120 -5.36 5.08 -2.17
CA PHE A 120 -6.75 4.66 -2.46
C PHE A 120 -7.77 5.71 -2.03
N LEU A 121 -7.35 6.73 -1.28
CA LEU A 121 -8.25 7.67 -0.62
C LEU A 121 -8.38 8.95 -1.44
N PRO A 122 -9.60 9.27 -1.93
CA PRO A 122 -9.83 10.58 -2.54
C PRO A 122 -9.69 11.67 -1.48
N HIS A 123 -9.12 12.82 -1.86
CA HIS A 123 -8.97 14.00 -1.01
C HIS A 123 -8.27 13.75 0.33
N ALA A 124 -7.36 12.75 0.40
CA ALA A 124 -6.72 12.33 1.64
C ALA A 124 -6.03 13.48 2.38
N ALA A 125 -5.37 14.39 1.68
CA ALA A 125 -4.66 15.51 2.30
C ALA A 125 -5.61 16.50 2.97
N SER A 126 -6.69 16.92 2.30
CA SER A 126 -7.66 17.87 2.84
C SER A 126 -8.41 17.29 4.05
N ASN A 127 -8.84 16.03 3.95
CA ASN A 127 -9.57 15.37 5.04
C ASN A 127 -8.70 15.15 6.29
N GLN A 128 -7.39 14.97 6.11
CA GLN A 128 -6.45 14.77 7.21
C GLN A 128 -5.88 16.07 7.79
N SER A 129 -5.97 17.20 7.07
CA SER A 129 -5.36 18.47 7.46
C SER A 129 -5.71 18.90 8.90
N PRO A 130 -6.99 18.94 9.34
CA PRO A 130 -7.32 19.34 10.69
C PRO A 130 -6.72 18.42 11.76
N LEU A 131 -6.62 17.12 11.47
CA LEU A 131 -6.02 16.14 12.39
C LEU A 131 -4.50 16.30 12.48
N HIS A 132 -3.84 16.69 11.39
CA HIS A 132 -2.40 16.98 11.37
C HIS A 132 -2.08 18.27 12.11
N GLU A 133 -2.95 19.29 12.10
CA GLU A 133 -2.76 20.53 12.86
C GLU A 133 -2.60 20.27 14.36
N VAL A 134 -3.35 19.33 14.93
CA VAL A 134 -3.18 18.90 16.33
C VAL A 134 -1.78 18.36 16.62
N LEU A 135 -1.11 17.80 15.60
CA LEU A 135 0.24 17.22 15.73
C LEU A 135 1.35 18.22 15.44
N SER A 136 1.03 19.40 14.91
CA SER A 136 2.02 20.40 14.44
C SER A 136 2.70 21.15 15.58
N ASP A 137 2.10 21.21 16.76
CA ASP A 137 2.73 21.85 17.92
C ASP A 137 3.85 20.94 18.48
N PRO A 138 5.13 21.38 18.41
CA PRO A 138 6.28 20.60 18.91
C PRO A 138 6.24 20.35 20.41
N LYS A 139 5.42 21.11 21.17
CA LYS A 139 5.27 20.95 22.63
C LYS A 139 4.29 19.82 22.99
N VAL A 140 3.50 19.34 22.05
CA VAL A 140 2.50 18.29 22.28
C VAL A 140 3.17 16.92 22.36
N LYS A 141 3.19 16.37 23.59
CA LYS A 141 3.68 15.00 23.84
C LYS A 141 2.62 13.97 23.45
N GLY A 142 3.06 12.75 23.15
CA GLY A 142 2.17 11.65 22.77
C GLY A 142 1.09 11.30 23.81
N SER A 143 1.35 11.58 25.09
CA SER A 143 0.42 11.34 26.20
C SER A 143 -0.65 12.43 26.38
N HIS A 144 -0.53 13.58 25.68
CA HIS A 144 -1.55 14.62 25.77
C HIS A 144 -2.90 14.12 25.28
N PRO A 145 -4.01 14.49 25.96
CA PRO A 145 -5.35 14.19 25.48
C PRO A 145 -5.64 14.96 24.19
N VAL A 146 -6.43 14.36 23.30
CA VAL A 146 -6.98 15.04 22.12
C VAL A 146 -8.23 15.78 22.54
N THR A 147 -8.22 17.12 22.38
CA THR A 147 -9.42 17.93 22.58
C THR A 147 -10.24 17.92 21.31
N TRP A 148 -11.33 17.17 21.32
CA TRP A 148 -12.22 17.02 20.18
C TRP A 148 -13.09 18.27 20.00
N THR A 149 -12.95 18.92 18.84
CA THR A 149 -13.86 19.96 18.34
C THR A 149 -14.75 19.36 17.25
N ASP A 150 -15.84 20.03 16.91
CA ASP A 150 -16.74 19.58 15.83
C ASP A 150 -15.99 19.39 14.51
N THR A 151 -15.03 20.29 14.21
CA THR A 151 -14.17 20.19 13.03
C THR A 151 -13.32 18.91 13.04
N LEU A 152 -12.71 18.57 14.18
CA LEU A 152 -11.90 17.35 14.30
C LEU A 152 -12.73 16.09 14.26
N ILE A 153 -13.93 16.10 14.83
CA ILE A 153 -14.88 14.98 14.77
C ILE A 153 -15.29 14.75 13.32
N THR A 154 -15.63 15.81 12.58
CA THR A 154 -16.00 15.74 11.17
C THR A 154 -14.84 15.17 10.34
N ALA A 155 -13.62 15.72 10.45
CA ALA A 155 -12.45 15.25 9.75
C ALA A 155 -12.13 13.78 10.06
N PHE A 156 -12.25 13.36 11.32
CA PHE A 156 -12.04 11.97 11.73
C PHE A 156 -13.05 11.02 11.10
N ASN A 157 -14.34 11.40 11.07
CA ASN A 157 -15.38 10.60 10.46
C ASN A 157 -15.26 10.55 8.93
N GLU A 158 -14.86 11.65 8.28
CA GLU A 158 -14.57 11.68 6.85
C GLU A 158 -13.40 10.77 6.48
N CYS A 159 -12.33 10.77 7.27
CA CYS A 159 -11.20 9.85 7.11
C CYS A 159 -11.64 8.38 7.22
N LYS A 160 -12.55 8.06 8.15
CA LYS A 160 -13.12 6.71 8.30
C LYS A 160 -14.00 6.34 7.11
N ALA A 161 -14.85 7.25 6.66
CA ALA A 161 -15.76 7.03 5.52
C ALA A 161 -14.99 6.89 4.20
N SER A 162 -13.95 7.69 3.98
CA SER A 162 -13.16 7.67 2.74
C SER A 162 -12.48 6.30 2.49
N LEU A 163 -12.10 5.59 3.55
CA LEU A 163 -11.52 4.25 3.40
C LEU A 163 -12.55 3.21 2.92
N SER A 164 -13.83 3.35 3.29
CA SER A 164 -14.89 2.47 2.78
C SER A 164 -15.22 2.72 1.32
N GLN A 165 -14.93 3.93 0.83
CA GLN A 165 -15.09 4.34 -0.56
C GLN A 165 -13.77 4.23 -1.35
N ALA A 166 -12.76 3.58 -0.77
CA ALA A 166 -11.44 3.46 -1.34
C ALA A 166 -11.51 2.94 -2.78
N ALA A 167 -10.91 3.69 -3.68
CA ALA A 167 -10.91 3.37 -5.09
C ALA A 167 -10.14 2.06 -5.37
N LEU A 168 -10.66 1.26 -6.31
CA LEU A 168 -9.88 0.20 -6.92
C LEU A 168 -8.77 0.84 -7.76
N LEU A 169 -7.53 0.46 -7.50
CA LEU A 169 -6.42 0.90 -8.33
C LEU A 169 -6.20 -0.12 -9.45
N ALA A 170 -6.39 0.34 -10.67
CA ALA A 170 -6.11 -0.46 -11.85
C ALA A 170 -4.62 -0.81 -11.91
N HIS A 171 -4.29 -2.02 -12.37
CA HIS A 171 -2.89 -2.38 -12.59
C HIS A 171 -2.25 -1.47 -13.64
N PRO A 172 -0.95 -1.12 -13.49
CA PRO A 172 -0.26 -0.30 -14.47
C PRO A 172 -0.17 -1.04 -15.80
N ASP A 173 -0.59 -0.38 -16.87
CA ASP A 173 -0.33 -0.84 -18.24
C ASP A 173 0.84 -0.01 -18.79
N PRO A 174 2.03 -0.61 -19.00
CA PRO A 174 3.19 0.12 -19.46
C PRO A 174 3.02 0.70 -20.88
N THR A 175 2.02 0.24 -21.62
CA THR A 175 1.69 0.71 -22.97
C THR A 175 0.64 1.84 -22.99
N ALA A 176 -0.06 2.03 -21.87
CA ALA A 176 -1.10 3.06 -21.76
C ALA A 176 -0.50 4.46 -21.65
N PRO A 177 -1.14 5.48 -22.22
CA PRO A 177 -0.78 6.86 -21.95
C PRO A 177 -0.96 7.20 -20.46
N PHE A 178 0.02 7.88 -19.88
CA PHE A 178 -0.03 8.35 -18.50
C PHE A 178 -0.26 9.86 -18.45
N ALA A 179 -0.99 10.32 -17.46
CA ALA A 179 -1.14 11.72 -17.10
C ALA A 179 -0.84 11.93 -15.62
N LEU A 180 -0.06 12.94 -15.30
CA LEU A 180 0.13 13.42 -13.94
C LEU A 180 -0.80 14.62 -13.74
N VAL A 181 -1.82 14.43 -12.93
CA VAL A 181 -2.74 15.51 -12.54
C VAL A 181 -2.24 16.07 -11.22
N THR A 182 -1.93 17.37 -11.23
CA THR A 182 -1.44 18.08 -10.05
C THR A 182 -2.43 19.16 -9.66
N ASP A 183 -2.65 19.29 -8.38
CA ASP A 183 -3.44 20.34 -7.77
C ASP A 183 -2.68 20.95 -6.60
N ALA A 184 -2.76 22.26 -6.42
CA ALA A 184 -2.07 22.98 -5.37
C ALA A 184 -3.03 23.98 -4.70
N SER A 185 -3.08 23.91 -3.38
CA SER A 185 -3.75 24.90 -2.54
C SER A 185 -2.72 25.72 -1.75
N THR A 186 -3.18 26.65 -0.96
CA THR A 186 -2.30 27.41 -0.03
C THR A 186 -1.66 26.56 1.06
N ILE A 187 -2.13 25.35 1.29
CA ILE A 187 -1.75 24.49 2.42
C ILE A 187 -1.15 23.13 1.97
N ALA A 188 -1.45 22.68 0.75
CA ALA A 188 -1.00 21.37 0.29
C ALA A 188 -0.87 21.31 -1.24
N MET A 189 0.04 20.47 -1.71
CA MET A 189 0.11 20.06 -3.12
C MET A 189 -0.32 18.60 -3.21
N GLY A 190 -1.16 18.28 -4.18
CA GLY A 190 -1.61 16.93 -4.52
C GLY A 190 -1.15 16.55 -5.92
N ALA A 191 -0.81 15.28 -6.11
CA ALA A 191 -0.54 14.74 -7.42
C ALA A 191 -1.15 13.34 -7.55
N VAL A 192 -1.77 13.06 -8.69
CA VAL A 192 -2.31 11.74 -9.01
C VAL A 192 -1.78 11.32 -10.37
N LEU A 193 -1.09 10.18 -10.43
CA LEU A 193 -0.76 9.54 -11.67
C LEU A 193 -1.96 8.74 -12.16
N GLN A 194 -2.38 9.00 -13.38
CA GLN A 194 -3.49 8.30 -14.03
C GLN A 194 -3.01 7.63 -15.31
N GLN A 195 -3.62 6.51 -15.66
CA GLN A 195 -3.43 5.85 -16.95
C GLN A 195 -4.74 5.86 -17.74
N ARG A 196 -4.66 5.93 -19.07
CA ARG A 196 -5.81 5.89 -19.94
C ARG A 196 -6.06 4.48 -20.44
N VAL A 197 -7.17 3.87 -19.99
CA VAL A 197 -7.59 2.54 -20.42
C VAL A 197 -8.99 2.63 -21.04
N GLN A 198 -9.14 2.18 -22.27
CA GLN A 198 -10.43 2.22 -23.00
C GLN A 198 -11.12 3.58 -22.92
N ASP A 199 -10.38 4.65 -23.22
CA ASP A 199 -10.83 6.06 -23.16
C ASP A 199 -11.19 6.62 -21.77
N ASN A 200 -11.02 5.87 -20.70
CA ASN A 200 -11.22 6.33 -19.33
C ASN A 200 -9.89 6.53 -18.59
N TRP A 201 -9.77 7.63 -17.86
CA TRP A 201 -8.65 7.86 -16.96
C TRP A 201 -8.87 7.12 -15.65
N GLN A 202 -7.92 6.27 -15.28
CA GLN A 202 -7.95 5.47 -14.05
C GLN A 202 -6.72 5.77 -13.19
N PRO A 203 -6.89 5.93 -11.86
CA PRO A 203 -5.75 6.11 -10.97
C PRO A 203 -4.78 4.92 -11.06
N SER A 204 -3.49 5.22 -11.24
CA SER A 204 -2.45 4.20 -11.22
C SER A 204 -1.92 3.99 -9.80
N PRO A 205 -1.58 2.76 -9.40
CA PRO A 205 -0.96 2.49 -8.10
C PRO A 205 0.45 3.12 -7.96
N PHE A 206 1.08 3.49 -9.05
CA PHE A 206 2.33 4.27 -9.05
C PHE A 206 2.04 5.77 -9.01
N SER A 207 1.45 6.24 -7.94
CA SER A 207 1.51 7.67 -7.66
C SER A 207 2.87 7.96 -7.01
N PRO A 208 3.69 8.90 -7.54
CA PRO A 208 4.91 9.30 -6.85
C PRO A 208 4.52 9.76 -5.45
N GLY A 209 5.14 9.17 -4.45
CA GLY A 209 4.92 9.56 -3.08
C GLY A 209 5.29 11.03 -2.91
N SER A 210 4.36 11.80 -2.38
CA SER A 210 4.61 13.13 -1.84
C SER A 210 5.19 13.03 -0.44
#